data_ec14abb9a8eba31379162a0a47a3c537
#
_entry.id   ec14abb9a8eba31379162a0a47a3c537
#
_cell.length_a   1.000
_cell.length_b   1.000
_cell.length_c   1.000
_cell.angle_alpha   90.00
_cell.angle_beta   90.00
_cell.angle_gamma   90.00
#
_symmetry.space_group_name_H-M   'P 1'
#
loop_
_entity.id
_entity.type
_entity.pdbx_description
1 polymer ?
#
loop_
_entity_poly.entity_id
_entity_poly.type
_entity_poly.pdbx_seq_one_letter_code
_entity_poly.pdbx_strand_id
1 'polypeptide(L)'
;MIYIFDFDGTLVDSMPTWSGVHVNALKSAAIPVPDDFVQTITPLGNYRASQYTISLGLDVSLESYLDFVSKTLYEAYTTRIELRSGVKEKLSELKAAGHSLNVLTASPHHYLDPCLRRHGIYDLFDKVWTIEDFGYTKAQTIIYTEAAQRLDASIDRCVFVDDNATAVETAKKTGMYTVGIFDETSKDFAPQLKAVSDLYIEDFSQIPSL
;
A
#
# COMPACT_ATOMS: atom_id res chain seq x y z
N MET A 1 2.91 21.97 -0.94
CA MET A 1 2.18 20.92 -0.19
C MET A 1 3.12 19.79 0.20
N ILE A 2 2.67 18.90 1.07
CA ILE A 2 3.39 17.71 1.53
C ILE A 2 2.54 16.52 1.17
N TYR A 3 3.04 15.71 0.25
CA TYR A 3 2.38 14.48 -0.19
C TYR A 3 2.90 13.30 0.60
N ILE A 4 2.00 12.46 1.07
CA ILE A 4 2.29 11.22 1.79
C ILE A 4 1.56 10.10 1.03
N PHE A 5 2.31 9.23 0.41
CA PHE A 5 1.78 8.15 -0.43
C PHE A 5 1.83 6.82 0.31
N ASP A 6 0.79 6.04 0.18
CA ASP A 6 0.93 4.61 0.37
C ASP A 6 1.80 3.98 -0.73
N PHE A 7 2.20 2.74 -0.56
CA PHE A 7 3.08 2.04 -1.48
C PHE A 7 2.33 0.98 -2.29
N ASP A 8 1.77 -0.04 -1.62
CA ASP A 8 1.12 -1.18 -2.26
C ASP A 8 -0.26 -0.81 -2.80
N GLY A 9 -0.53 -1.08 -4.09
CA GLY A 9 -1.80 -0.65 -4.71
C GLY A 9 -1.86 0.84 -5.05
N THR A 10 -0.91 1.64 -4.55
CA THR A 10 -0.83 3.10 -4.78
C THR A 10 0.35 3.46 -5.69
N LEU A 11 1.59 3.22 -5.27
CA LEU A 11 2.79 3.48 -6.09
C LEU A 11 3.15 2.29 -6.98
N VAL A 12 2.93 1.07 -6.52
CA VAL A 12 3.29 -0.17 -7.19
C VAL A 12 2.08 -1.08 -7.39
N ASP A 13 2.11 -1.87 -8.48
CA ASP A 13 1.11 -2.89 -8.79
C ASP A 13 1.49 -4.23 -8.11
N SER A 14 1.42 -4.23 -6.78
CA SER A 14 1.83 -5.37 -5.95
C SER A 14 0.68 -6.29 -5.55
N MET A 15 -0.55 -5.78 -5.55
CA MET A 15 -1.71 -6.49 -4.99
C MET A 15 -2.01 -7.83 -5.67
N PRO A 16 -1.87 -7.98 -7.01
CA PRO A 16 -1.99 -9.28 -7.66
C PRO A 16 -0.94 -10.29 -7.20
N THR A 17 0.27 -9.81 -6.84
CA THR A 17 1.35 -10.66 -6.32
C THR A 17 1.03 -11.12 -4.90
N TRP A 18 0.54 -10.24 -4.05
CA TRP A 18 0.13 -10.57 -2.67
C TRP A 18 -0.91 -11.69 -2.64
N SER A 19 -2.00 -11.53 -3.36
CA SER A 19 -3.02 -12.58 -3.45
C SER A 19 -2.52 -13.82 -4.18
N GLY A 20 -1.73 -13.63 -5.23
CA GLY A 20 -1.18 -14.69 -6.08
C GLY A 20 -0.31 -15.68 -5.33
N VAL A 21 0.49 -15.26 -4.34
CA VAL A 21 1.30 -16.17 -3.50
C VAL A 21 0.42 -17.20 -2.80
N HIS A 22 -0.68 -16.76 -2.20
CA HIS A 22 -1.62 -17.65 -1.49
C HIS A 22 -2.40 -18.55 -2.45
N VAL A 23 -2.90 -17.99 -3.55
CA VAL A 23 -3.61 -18.76 -4.60
C VAL A 23 -2.72 -19.85 -5.18
N ASN A 24 -1.46 -19.51 -5.49
CA ASN A 24 -0.51 -20.48 -6.06
C ASN A 24 -0.11 -21.57 -5.07
N ALA A 25 0.00 -21.25 -3.79
CA ALA A 25 0.24 -22.25 -2.73
C ALA A 25 -0.88 -23.30 -2.69
N LEU A 26 -2.14 -22.88 -2.68
CA LEU A 26 -3.29 -23.79 -2.72
C LEU A 26 -3.31 -24.64 -3.99
N LYS A 27 -3.14 -24.00 -5.16
CA LYS A 27 -3.10 -24.71 -6.45
C LYS A 27 -1.99 -25.75 -6.52
N SER A 28 -0.79 -25.42 -6.02
CA SER A 28 0.36 -26.34 -6.00
C SER A 28 0.13 -27.56 -5.10
N ALA A 29 -0.69 -27.40 -4.06
CA ALA A 29 -1.11 -28.49 -3.18
C ALA A 29 -2.38 -29.21 -3.68
N ALA A 30 -2.88 -28.90 -4.88
CA ALA A 30 -4.13 -29.39 -5.45
C ALA A 30 -5.37 -29.13 -4.54
N ILE A 31 -5.34 -28.04 -3.76
CA ILE A 31 -6.45 -27.62 -2.91
C ILE A 31 -7.31 -26.64 -3.73
N PRO A 32 -8.65 -26.83 -3.78
CA PRO A 32 -9.56 -25.90 -4.44
C PRO A 32 -9.47 -24.50 -3.83
N VAL A 33 -9.36 -23.48 -4.68
CA VAL A 33 -9.38 -22.08 -4.25
C VAL A 33 -10.83 -21.62 -4.23
N PRO A 34 -11.37 -21.13 -3.09
CA PRO A 34 -12.72 -20.56 -3.04
C PRO A 34 -12.89 -19.38 -4.01
N ASP A 35 -14.09 -19.20 -4.58
CA ASP A 35 -14.36 -18.13 -5.55
C ASP A 35 -14.14 -16.74 -4.97
N ASP A 36 -14.44 -16.55 -3.68
CA ASP A 36 -14.27 -15.31 -2.92
C ASP A 36 -12.93 -15.20 -2.19
N PHE A 37 -11.98 -16.11 -2.46
CA PHE A 37 -10.74 -16.23 -1.69
C PHE A 37 -9.95 -14.92 -1.66
N VAL A 38 -9.73 -14.26 -2.81
CA VAL A 38 -8.96 -13.02 -2.89
C VAL A 38 -9.64 -11.89 -2.12
N GLN A 39 -10.96 -11.73 -2.25
CA GLN A 39 -11.75 -10.74 -1.50
C GLN A 39 -11.65 -10.98 0.01
N THR A 40 -11.66 -12.25 0.42
CA THR A 40 -11.55 -12.65 1.83
C THR A 40 -10.18 -12.30 2.40
N ILE A 41 -9.08 -12.56 1.70
CA ILE A 41 -7.73 -12.37 2.24
C ILE A 41 -7.22 -10.93 2.14
N THR A 42 -7.68 -10.14 1.17
CA THR A 42 -7.21 -8.78 0.91
C THR A 42 -7.22 -7.88 2.17
N PRO A 43 -8.28 -7.85 3.00
CA PRO A 43 -8.29 -6.99 4.18
C PRO A 43 -7.56 -7.56 5.41
N LEU A 44 -7.08 -8.82 5.35
CA LEU A 44 -6.61 -9.53 6.55
C LEU A 44 -5.16 -9.21 6.94
N GLY A 45 -4.34 -8.70 6.01
CA GLY A 45 -2.89 -8.62 6.18
C GLY A 45 -2.21 -9.99 6.19
N ASN A 46 -0.86 -10.01 6.02
CA ASN A 46 -0.10 -11.24 5.76
C ASN A 46 -0.35 -12.37 6.77
N TYR A 47 -0.30 -12.06 8.05
CA TYR A 47 -0.41 -13.09 9.10
C TYR A 47 -1.76 -13.83 9.06
N ARG A 48 -2.87 -13.08 9.04
CA ARG A 48 -4.22 -13.67 9.02
C ARG A 48 -4.56 -14.31 7.67
N ALA A 49 -4.10 -13.73 6.57
CA ALA A 49 -4.24 -14.32 5.25
C ALA A 49 -3.51 -15.68 5.19
N SER A 50 -2.31 -15.77 5.76
CA SER A 50 -1.55 -17.03 5.87
C SER A 50 -2.29 -18.07 6.72
N GLN A 51 -2.83 -17.68 7.89
CA GLN A 51 -3.63 -18.56 8.73
C GLN A 51 -4.87 -19.09 7.99
N TYR A 52 -5.59 -18.20 7.30
CA TYR A 52 -6.76 -18.59 6.52
C TYR A 52 -6.38 -19.56 5.39
N THR A 53 -5.32 -19.26 4.64
CA THR A 53 -4.84 -20.12 3.55
C THR A 53 -4.49 -21.52 4.05
N ILE A 54 -3.76 -21.62 5.17
CA ILE A 54 -3.42 -22.92 5.79
C ILE A 54 -4.68 -23.67 6.23
N SER A 55 -5.68 -22.98 6.77
CA SER A 55 -6.93 -23.61 7.25
C SER A 55 -7.72 -24.29 6.13
N LEU A 56 -7.44 -23.98 4.87
CA LEU A 56 -8.06 -24.65 3.72
C LEU A 56 -7.45 -26.02 3.40
N GLY A 57 -6.45 -26.47 4.17
CA GLY A 57 -5.91 -27.83 4.08
C GLY A 57 -4.43 -27.91 3.70
N LEU A 58 -3.65 -26.81 3.70
CA LEU A 58 -2.21 -26.89 3.52
C LEU A 58 -1.55 -27.61 4.71
N ASP A 59 -0.76 -28.64 4.43
CA ASP A 59 0.01 -29.40 5.43
C ASP A 59 1.38 -28.73 5.68
N VAL A 60 1.34 -27.54 6.30
CA VAL A 60 2.54 -26.75 6.63
C VAL A 60 2.34 -26.05 7.97
N SER A 61 3.43 -25.80 8.70
CA SER A 61 3.37 -24.93 9.88
C SER A 61 3.19 -23.46 9.47
N LEU A 62 2.55 -22.68 10.33
CA LEU A 62 2.37 -21.24 10.09
C LEU A 62 3.71 -20.52 9.93
N GLU A 63 4.71 -20.86 10.72
CA GLU A 63 6.05 -20.27 10.65
C GLU A 63 6.70 -20.54 9.29
N SER A 64 6.69 -21.80 8.82
CA SER A 64 7.25 -22.17 7.52
C SER A 64 6.51 -21.49 6.37
N TYR A 65 5.18 -21.35 6.49
CA TYR A 65 4.39 -20.71 5.45
C TYR A 65 4.64 -19.19 5.40
N LEU A 66 4.73 -18.52 6.55
CA LEU A 66 5.09 -17.09 6.62
C LEU A 66 6.48 -16.83 6.02
N ASP A 67 7.46 -17.70 6.29
CA ASP A 67 8.81 -17.61 5.69
C ASP A 67 8.75 -17.79 4.16
N PHE A 68 7.98 -18.77 3.67
CA PHE A 68 7.74 -18.96 2.23
C PHE A 68 7.11 -17.71 1.59
N VAL A 69 6.05 -17.18 2.18
CA VAL A 69 5.38 -15.97 1.67
C VAL A 69 6.35 -14.79 1.66
N SER A 70 7.09 -14.60 2.76
CA SER A 70 8.06 -13.49 2.88
C SER A 70 9.15 -13.57 1.82
N LYS A 71 9.74 -14.74 1.57
CA LYS A 71 10.77 -14.94 0.54
C LYS A 71 10.23 -14.70 -0.86
N THR A 72 9.03 -15.20 -1.13
CA THR A 72 8.39 -15.04 -2.45
C THR A 72 8.07 -13.58 -2.74
N LEU A 73 7.56 -12.85 -1.74
CA LEU A 73 7.29 -11.42 -1.86
C LEU A 73 8.59 -10.63 -2.02
N TYR A 74 9.62 -10.90 -1.21
CA TYR A 74 10.91 -10.23 -1.34
C TYR A 74 11.49 -10.35 -2.75
N GLU A 75 11.49 -11.57 -3.32
CA GLU A 75 11.90 -11.78 -4.69
C GLU A 75 11.06 -10.95 -5.67
N ALA A 76 9.74 -10.92 -5.48
CA ALA A 76 8.85 -10.18 -6.35
C ALA A 76 9.13 -8.66 -6.31
N TYR A 77 9.27 -8.06 -5.13
CA TYR A 77 9.57 -6.63 -4.97
C TYR A 77 10.94 -6.25 -5.54
N THR A 78 11.90 -7.15 -5.42
CA THR A 78 13.26 -6.88 -5.90
C THR A 78 13.44 -7.10 -7.40
N THR A 79 12.52 -7.84 -8.08
CA THR A 79 12.74 -8.27 -9.47
C THR A 79 11.61 -7.94 -10.44
N ARG A 80 10.32 -7.97 -10.03
CA ARG A 80 9.21 -7.99 -10.99
C ARG A 80 8.02 -7.07 -10.71
N ILE A 81 7.77 -6.66 -9.44
CA ILE A 81 6.66 -5.73 -9.17
C ILE A 81 6.97 -4.38 -9.81
N GLU A 82 6.09 -3.92 -10.69
CA GLU A 82 6.28 -2.68 -11.44
C GLU A 82 5.59 -1.48 -10.78
N LEU A 83 6.02 -0.28 -11.13
CA LEU A 83 5.29 0.94 -10.80
C LEU A 83 3.94 0.95 -11.50
N ARG A 84 2.96 1.54 -10.85
CA ARG A 84 1.70 1.86 -11.55
C ARG A 84 1.96 2.94 -12.61
N SER A 85 1.08 2.93 -13.62
CA SER A 85 1.16 3.90 -14.73
C SER A 85 1.17 5.33 -14.21
N GLY A 86 2.05 6.17 -14.77
CA GLY A 86 2.15 7.60 -14.47
C GLY A 86 2.84 7.95 -13.14
N VAL A 87 3.23 6.98 -12.31
CA VAL A 87 3.83 7.24 -11.00
C VAL A 87 5.11 8.03 -11.10
N LYS A 88 6.08 7.57 -11.88
CA LYS A 88 7.40 8.19 -11.97
C LYS A 88 7.34 9.61 -12.51
N GLU A 89 6.54 9.82 -13.54
CA GLU A 89 6.31 11.10 -14.19
C GLU A 89 5.67 12.09 -13.22
N LYS A 90 4.61 11.67 -12.54
CA LYS A 90 3.88 12.54 -11.59
C LYS A 90 4.72 12.88 -10.35
N LEU A 91 5.44 11.91 -9.77
CA LEU A 91 6.35 12.19 -8.66
C LEU A 91 7.42 13.20 -9.07
N SER A 92 7.99 13.07 -10.28
CA SER A 92 8.98 14.01 -10.80
C SER A 92 8.38 15.41 -11.01
N GLU A 93 7.16 15.51 -11.53
CA GLU A 93 6.41 16.75 -11.69
C GLU A 93 6.18 17.44 -10.34
N LEU A 94 5.66 16.70 -9.35
CA LEU A 94 5.39 17.24 -8.01
C LEU A 94 6.69 17.71 -7.32
N LYS A 95 7.78 16.94 -7.46
CA LYS A 95 9.08 17.34 -6.89
C LYS A 95 9.62 18.60 -7.56
N ALA A 96 9.50 18.71 -8.90
CA ALA A 96 9.91 19.90 -9.64
C ALA A 96 9.08 21.15 -9.28
N ALA A 97 7.82 20.96 -8.91
CA ALA A 97 6.94 22.02 -8.38
C ALA A 97 7.28 22.43 -6.92
N GLY A 98 8.29 21.81 -6.30
CA GLY A 98 8.76 22.15 -4.96
C GLY A 98 7.94 21.52 -3.83
N HIS A 99 7.18 20.46 -4.11
CA HIS A 99 6.45 19.72 -3.08
C HIS A 99 7.35 18.73 -2.35
N SER A 100 7.06 18.49 -1.06
CA SER A 100 7.66 17.41 -0.29
C SER A 100 6.93 16.10 -0.61
N LEU A 101 7.69 15.03 -0.91
CA LEU A 101 7.16 13.71 -1.21
C LEU A 101 7.60 12.74 -0.14
N ASN A 102 6.67 11.95 0.37
CA ASN A 102 6.92 11.01 1.47
C ASN A 102 6.15 9.71 1.24
N VAL A 103 6.62 8.62 1.83
CA VAL A 103 5.93 7.33 1.84
C VAL A 103 5.52 6.98 3.27
N LEU A 104 4.32 6.43 3.44
CA LEU A 104 3.82 5.83 4.68
C LEU A 104 3.03 4.56 4.35
N THR A 105 3.62 3.40 4.59
CA THR A 105 3.07 2.10 4.19
C THR A 105 3.02 1.08 5.32
N ALA A 106 2.20 0.06 5.15
CA ALA A 106 2.23 -1.14 6.00
C ALA A 106 3.31 -2.16 5.58
N SER A 107 3.89 -2.01 4.39
CA SER A 107 4.96 -2.89 3.93
C SER A 107 6.29 -2.59 4.61
N PRO A 108 7.02 -3.62 5.08
CA PRO A 108 8.28 -3.41 5.77
C PRO A 108 9.39 -2.92 4.83
N HIS A 109 10.38 -2.22 5.38
CA HIS A 109 11.51 -1.65 4.65
C HIS A 109 12.26 -2.63 3.75
N HIS A 110 12.34 -3.91 4.13
CA HIS A 110 13.05 -4.91 3.33
C HIS A 110 12.36 -5.23 1.99
N TYR A 111 11.06 -4.92 1.81
CA TYR A 111 10.38 -4.92 0.50
C TYR A 111 10.43 -3.55 -0.17
N LEU A 112 10.09 -2.53 0.59
CA LEU A 112 9.87 -1.16 0.15
C LEU A 112 11.14 -0.56 -0.46
N ASP A 113 12.24 -0.52 0.30
CA ASP A 113 13.46 0.19 -0.09
C ASP A 113 14.10 -0.38 -1.38
N PRO A 114 14.29 -1.72 -1.52
CA PRO A 114 14.83 -2.27 -2.76
C PRO A 114 13.95 -2.01 -3.98
N CYS A 115 12.61 -2.07 -3.80
CA CYS A 115 11.67 -1.82 -4.89
C CYS A 115 11.75 -0.37 -5.37
N LEU A 116 11.69 0.61 -4.47
CA LEU A 116 11.81 2.03 -4.82
C LEU A 116 13.16 2.36 -5.48
N ARG A 117 14.26 1.74 -5.00
CA ARG A 117 15.61 1.90 -5.59
C ARG A 117 15.71 1.29 -6.97
N ARG A 118 15.15 0.09 -7.18
CA ARG A 118 15.11 -0.58 -8.49
C ARG A 118 14.42 0.28 -9.55
N HIS A 119 13.36 0.98 -9.16
CA HIS A 119 12.63 1.90 -10.05
C HIS A 119 13.27 3.29 -10.19
N GLY A 120 14.30 3.59 -9.38
CA GLY A 120 15.00 4.88 -9.40
C GLY A 120 14.13 6.05 -8.92
N ILE A 121 13.21 5.79 -7.97
CA ILE A 121 12.34 6.81 -7.38
C ILE A 121 12.57 7.02 -5.88
N TYR A 122 13.43 6.21 -5.24
CA TYR A 122 13.70 6.30 -3.81
C TYR A 122 14.16 7.71 -3.40
N ASP A 123 15.07 8.31 -4.17
CA ASP A 123 15.65 9.61 -3.87
C ASP A 123 14.73 10.81 -4.18
N LEU A 124 13.54 10.56 -4.73
CA LEU A 124 12.49 11.59 -4.86
C LEU A 124 11.80 11.86 -3.53
N PHE A 125 11.83 10.90 -2.61
CA PHE A 125 11.14 11.00 -1.32
C PHE A 125 12.05 11.65 -0.26
N ASP A 126 11.48 12.57 0.50
CA ASP A 126 12.16 13.20 1.64
C ASP A 126 12.15 12.24 2.84
N LYS A 127 11.08 11.45 2.99
CA LYS A 127 10.94 10.38 3.99
C LYS A 127 10.30 9.15 3.37
N VAL A 128 10.81 8.00 3.77
CA VAL A 128 10.25 6.69 3.44
C VAL A 128 10.00 5.98 4.76
N TRP A 129 8.74 5.81 5.12
CA TRP A 129 8.32 5.27 6.41
C TRP A 129 7.43 4.05 6.25
N THR A 130 7.56 3.17 7.22
CA THR A 130 6.62 2.07 7.46
C THR A 130 5.82 2.33 8.74
N ILE A 131 4.74 1.59 8.94
CA ILE A 131 3.98 1.64 10.20
C ILE A 131 4.85 1.25 11.41
N GLU A 132 5.92 0.46 11.21
CA GLU A 132 6.85 0.04 12.27
C GLU A 132 7.65 1.22 12.84
N ASP A 133 7.94 2.24 12.01
CA ASP A 133 8.64 3.46 12.44
C ASP A 133 7.82 4.33 13.42
N PHE A 134 6.51 4.07 13.48
CA PHE A 134 5.58 4.80 14.34
C PHE A 134 5.04 3.95 15.51
N GLY A 135 5.02 2.63 15.36
CA GLY A 135 4.36 1.74 16.31
C GLY A 135 2.83 1.80 16.26
N TYR A 136 2.24 2.38 15.21
CA TYR A 136 0.81 2.53 14.97
C TYR A 136 0.44 2.01 13.61
N THR A 137 -0.83 1.66 13.40
CA THR A 137 -1.37 1.27 12.09
C THR A 137 -2.06 2.44 11.40
N LYS A 138 -2.25 2.36 10.10
CA LYS A 138 -3.00 3.37 9.31
C LYS A 138 -4.50 3.48 9.70
N ALA A 139 -5.02 2.58 10.52
CA ALA A 139 -6.36 2.70 11.11
C ALA A 139 -6.42 3.60 12.35
N GLN A 140 -5.29 4.19 12.77
CA GLN A 140 -5.19 5.05 13.96
C GLN A 140 -4.79 6.47 13.53
N THR A 141 -5.56 7.46 13.94
CA THR A 141 -5.33 8.88 13.56
C THR A 141 -3.97 9.42 13.99
N ILE A 142 -3.41 8.87 15.07
CA ILE A 142 -2.13 9.31 15.62
C ILE A 142 -0.97 9.18 14.62
N ILE A 143 -0.98 8.17 13.73
CA ILE A 143 0.11 7.98 12.76
C ILE A 143 0.20 9.16 11.79
N TYR A 144 -0.94 9.72 11.37
CA TYR A 144 -0.99 10.85 10.43
C TYR A 144 -0.59 12.16 11.10
N THR A 145 -1.05 12.40 12.34
CA THR A 145 -0.66 13.60 13.10
C THR A 145 0.82 13.57 13.43
N GLU A 146 1.36 12.42 13.79
CA GLU A 146 2.79 12.26 14.06
C GLU A 146 3.62 12.38 12.76
N ALA A 147 3.15 11.85 11.63
CA ALA A 147 3.81 12.04 10.34
C ALA A 147 3.91 13.52 9.97
N ALA A 148 2.81 14.29 10.12
CA ALA A 148 2.83 15.73 9.89
C ALA A 148 3.82 16.46 10.83
N GLN A 149 3.85 16.09 12.12
CA GLN A 149 4.81 16.65 13.08
C GLN A 149 6.27 16.35 12.71
N ARG A 150 6.57 15.12 12.30
CA ARG A 150 7.93 14.74 11.87
C ARG A 150 8.37 15.45 10.57
N LEU A 151 7.42 16.00 9.81
CA LEU A 151 7.66 16.79 8.61
C LEU A 151 7.66 18.32 8.89
N ASP A 152 7.53 18.70 10.16
CA ASP A 152 7.38 20.10 10.58
C ASP A 152 6.27 20.84 9.80
N ALA A 153 5.13 20.16 9.64
CA ALA A 153 4.01 20.59 8.82
C ALA A 153 2.71 20.73 9.59
N SER A 154 1.90 21.72 9.21
CA SER A 154 0.49 21.74 9.61
C SER A 154 -0.29 20.69 8.82
N ILE A 155 -1.26 20.05 9.47
CA ILE A 155 -2.00 18.90 8.95
C ILE A 155 -2.77 19.23 7.65
N ASP A 156 -3.29 20.44 7.55
CA ASP A 156 -4.03 20.97 6.39
C ASP A 156 -3.17 21.20 5.13
N ARG A 157 -1.84 21.16 5.29
CA ARG A 157 -0.87 21.17 4.17
C ARG A 157 -0.48 19.78 3.71
N CYS A 158 -0.98 18.73 4.36
CA CYS A 158 -0.68 17.36 4.02
C CYS A 158 -1.76 16.77 3.10
N VAL A 159 -1.31 16.06 2.08
CA VAL A 159 -2.13 15.27 1.13
C VAL A 159 -1.79 13.80 1.36
N PHE A 160 -2.76 12.98 1.71
CA PHE A 160 -2.58 11.54 1.84
C PHE A 160 -3.22 10.81 0.67
N VAL A 161 -2.46 9.92 0.04
CA VAL A 161 -2.87 9.17 -1.17
C VAL A 161 -2.80 7.67 -0.88
N ASP A 162 -3.94 6.98 -1.01
CA ASP A 162 -4.03 5.55 -0.65
C ASP A 162 -5.19 4.89 -1.41
N ASP A 163 -5.12 3.58 -1.69
CA ASP A 163 -6.20 2.77 -2.27
C ASP A 163 -7.11 2.14 -1.21
N ASN A 164 -6.75 2.23 0.07
CA ASN A 164 -7.49 1.66 1.19
C ASN A 164 -8.45 2.66 1.83
N ALA A 165 -9.76 2.38 1.75
CA ALA A 165 -10.81 3.25 2.28
C ALA A 165 -10.69 3.55 3.79
N THR A 166 -10.26 2.57 4.60
CA THR A 166 -10.07 2.76 6.05
C THR A 166 -8.91 3.73 6.33
N ALA A 167 -7.81 3.61 5.61
CA ALA A 167 -6.65 4.49 5.75
C ALA A 167 -7.02 5.93 5.34
N VAL A 168 -7.68 6.09 4.18
CA VAL A 168 -8.15 7.39 3.67
C VAL A 168 -9.12 8.05 4.64
N GLU A 169 -10.14 7.33 5.11
CA GLU A 169 -11.10 7.85 6.09
C GLU A 169 -10.42 8.29 7.40
N THR A 170 -9.43 7.50 7.85
CA THR A 170 -8.70 7.80 9.08
C THR A 170 -7.82 9.04 8.93
N ALA A 171 -7.12 9.19 7.80
CA ALA A 171 -6.33 10.37 7.48
C ALA A 171 -7.23 11.62 7.39
N LYS A 172 -8.38 11.52 6.73
CA LYS A 172 -9.36 12.61 6.60
C LYS A 172 -9.86 13.12 7.96
N LYS A 173 -10.08 12.24 8.92
CA LYS A 173 -10.48 12.60 10.30
C LYS A 173 -9.46 13.50 11.01
N THR A 174 -8.21 13.51 10.56
CA THR A 174 -7.17 14.40 11.12
C THR A 174 -7.13 15.78 10.47
N GLY A 175 -7.80 15.98 9.35
CA GLY A 175 -7.82 17.22 8.57
C GLY A 175 -6.85 17.24 7.39
N MET A 176 -6.20 16.11 7.06
CA MET A 176 -5.45 15.96 5.79
C MET A 176 -6.41 16.00 4.60
N TYR A 177 -5.96 16.58 3.48
CA TYR A 177 -6.61 16.38 2.21
C TYR A 177 -6.35 14.96 1.72
N THR A 178 -7.38 14.26 1.29
CA THR A 178 -7.29 12.84 0.99
C THR A 178 -7.61 12.52 -0.46
N VAL A 179 -6.77 11.69 -1.08
CA VAL A 179 -6.93 11.19 -2.44
C VAL A 179 -7.07 9.68 -2.39
N GLY A 180 -8.25 9.18 -2.75
CA GLY A 180 -8.45 7.75 -2.96
C GLY A 180 -8.05 7.37 -4.38
N ILE A 181 -7.23 6.34 -4.56
CA ILE A 181 -6.83 5.86 -5.89
C ILE A 181 -7.41 4.47 -6.16
N PHE A 182 -7.95 4.26 -7.36
CA PHE A 182 -8.48 2.98 -7.79
C PHE A 182 -7.41 1.89 -7.82
N ASP A 183 -7.73 0.71 -7.30
CA ASP A 183 -6.98 -0.52 -7.52
C ASP A 183 -7.94 -1.64 -7.94
N GLU A 184 -7.59 -2.43 -8.98
CA GLU A 184 -8.45 -3.47 -9.55
C GLU A 184 -8.74 -4.59 -8.54
N THR A 185 -7.79 -4.91 -7.66
CA THR A 185 -7.96 -5.98 -6.66
C THR A 185 -8.90 -5.60 -5.53
N SER A 186 -9.09 -4.30 -5.31
CA SER A 186 -9.98 -3.71 -4.31
C SER A 186 -11.20 -3.01 -4.93
N LYS A 187 -11.53 -3.27 -6.21
CA LYS A 187 -12.63 -2.61 -6.95
C LYS A 187 -13.99 -2.67 -6.26
N ASP A 188 -14.28 -3.73 -5.53
CA ASP A 188 -15.53 -3.88 -4.79
C ASP A 188 -15.66 -2.86 -3.64
N PHE A 189 -14.53 -2.33 -3.16
CA PHE A 189 -14.47 -1.27 -2.14
C PHE A 189 -14.39 0.14 -2.75
N ALA A 190 -14.29 0.28 -4.08
CA ALA A 190 -14.21 1.58 -4.74
C ALA A 190 -15.39 2.53 -4.41
N PRO A 191 -16.66 2.07 -4.27
CA PRO A 191 -17.74 2.96 -3.83
C PRO A 191 -17.51 3.54 -2.43
N GLN A 192 -16.97 2.75 -1.49
CA GLN A 192 -16.63 3.20 -0.15
C GLN A 192 -15.48 4.22 -0.20
N LEU A 193 -14.41 3.90 -0.94
CA LEU A 193 -13.25 4.78 -1.10
C LEU A 193 -13.67 6.14 -1.71
N LYS A 194 -14.54 6.14 -2.73
CA LYS A 194 -15.11 7.36 -3.31
C LYS A 194 -15.88 8.19 -2.30
N ALA A 195 -16.63 7.55 -1.41
CA ALA A 195 -17.47 8.24 -0.42
C ALA A 195 -16.64 8.92 0.68
N VAL A 196 -15.46 8.37 1.02
CA VAL A 196 -14.64 8.87 2.14
C VAL A 196 -13.53 9.82 1.70
N SER A 197 -13.05 9.77 0.45
CA SER A 197 -12.00 10.66 -0.06
C SER A 197 -12.50 12.07 -0.38
N ASP A 198 -11.59 13.06 -0.37
CA ASP A 198 -11.87 14.40 -0.90
C ASP A 198 -11.79 14.41 -2.42
N LEU A 199 -10.89 13.60 -2.98
CA LEU A 199 -10.76 13.34 -4.41
C LEU A 199 -10.61 11.83 -4.63
N TYR A 200 -11.28 11.30 -5.63
CA TYR A 200 -11.07 9.93 -6.11
C TYR A 200 -10.52 9.97 -7.52
N ILE A 201 -9.47 9.21 -7.77
CA ILE A 201 -8.78 9.11 -9.06
C ILE A 201 -8.68 7.66 -9.53
N GLU A 202 -8.62 7.47 -10.83
CA GLU A 202 -8.43 6.16 -11.46
C GLU A 202 -7.01 5.95 -11.98
N ASP A 203 -6.27 7.05 -12.20
CA ASP A 203 -4.90 7.04 -12.69
C ASP A 203 -4.03 7.99 -11.87
N PHE A 204 -2.79 7.59 -11.60
CA PHE A 204 -1.85 8.35 -10.77
C PHE A 204 -1.53 9.74 -11.36
N SER A 205 -1.60 9.91 -12.68
CA SER A 205 -1.40 11.20 -13.34
C SER A 205 -2.43 12.26 -12.95
N GLN A 206 -3.60 11.84 -12.43
CA GLN A 206 -4.69 12.72 -11.99
C GLN A 206 -4.45 13.34 -10.59
N ILE A 207 -3.36 13.00 -9.89
CA ILE A 207 -3.01 13.63 -8.62
C ILE A 207 -2.82 15.14 -8.84
N PRO A 208 -3.54 15.98 -8.09
CA PRO A 208 -3.46 17.43 -8.27
C PRO A 208 -2.11 17.97 -7.76
N SER A 209 -1.59 19.01 -8.40
CA SER A 209 -0.51 19.84 -7.86
C SER A 209 -1.15 21.01 -7.10
N LEU A 210 -1.38 20.83 -5.79
CA LEU A 210 -2.11 21.75 -4.90
C LEU A 210 -1.20 22.87 -4.37
#